data_4c0682cb9062d5f7a0c73b5be7f49d30
#
_entry.id   4c0682cb9062d5f7a0c73b5be7f49d30
#
_cell.length_a   1.000
_cell.length_b   1.000
_cell.length_c   1.000
_cell.angle_alpha   90.00
_cell.angle_beta   90.00
_cell.angle_gamma   90.00
#
_symmetry.space_group_name_H-M   'P 1'
#
loop_
_entity.id
_entity.type
_entity.pdbx_description
1 polymer ?
#
loop_
_entity_poly.entity_id
_entity_poly.type
_entity_poly.pdbx_seq_one_letter_code
_entity_poly.pdbx_strand_id
1 'polypeptide(L)'
;MANFFTKILNNIFQSNEVADEAFYEELEEAMILSDVSYSSCMRIIDAVKHEANQRGVNLTRDVQKILKDYILDLMMVEEGYYAFEQEKSIISVIGVNGVGKTTSIGKLAYHLKKKGKKVILAAADTF
;
A
#
# COMPACT_ATOMS: atom_id res chain seq x y z
N MET A 1 1.60 9.16 13.68
CA MET A 1 1.66 7.71 13.39
C MET A 1 2.73 7.34 12.35
N ALA A 2 2.84 8.03 11.20
CA ALA A 2 3.88 7.73 10.20
C ALA A 2 5.32 7.72 10.74
N ASN A 3 5.63 8.52 11.74
CA ASN A 3 6.98 8.66 12.31
C ASN A 3 7.44 7.48 13.18
N PHE A 4 6.51 6.75 13.79
CA PHE A 4 6.83 5.59 14.65
C PHE A 4 7.15 4.37 13.79
N PHE A 5 6.31 4.10 12.79
CA PHE A 5 6.50 3.00 11.85
C PHE A 5 7.79 3.14 11.02
N THR A 6 8.06 4.36 10.51
CA THR A 6 9.31 4.65 9.80
C THR A 6 10.54 4.39 10.68
N LYS A 7 10.44 4.67 12.00
CA LYS A 7 11.53 4.36 12.94
C LYS A 7 11.74 2.86 13.12
N ILE A 8 10.64 2.09 13.28
CA ILE A 8 10.73 0.62 13.43
C ILE A 8 11.37 0.02 12.16
N LEU A 9 10.85 0.35 10.98
CA LEU A 9 11.42 -0.15 9.72
C LEU A 9 12.88 0.27 9.55
N ASN A 10 13.23 1.51 9.86
CA ASN A 10 14.61 1.94 9.76
C ASN A 10 15.54 1.15 10.71
N ASN A 11 15.09 0.82 11.93
CA ASN A 11 15.88 0.02 12.86
C ASN A 11 16.07 -1.41 12.34
N ILE A 12 15.01 -2.04 11.85
CA ILE A 12 15.03 -3.41 11.31
C ILE A 12 16.00 -3.51 10.11
N PHE A 13 16.05 -2.47 9.25
CA PHE A 13 16.84 -2.49 8.03
C PHE A 13 18.18 -1.73 8.09
N GLN A 14 18.51 -1.10 9.20
CA GLN A 14 19.79 -0.35 9.32
C GLN A 14 21.02 -1.24 9.58
N SER A 15 20.83 -2.48 9.99
CA SER A 15 21.94 -3.39 10.23
C SER A 15 22.34 -4.09 8.92
N ASN A 16 23.66 -4.18 8.65
CA ASN A 16 24.20 -5.11 7.65
C ASN A 16 24.23 -6.55 8.22
N GLU A 17 23.23 -6.89 9.02
CA GLU A 17 23.10 -8.18 9.67
C GLU A 17 22.48 -9.20 8.72
N VAL A 18 22.64 -10.46 9.05
CA VAL A 18 21.99 -11.55 8.33
C VAL A 18 20.50 -11.53 8.65
N ALA A 19 19.69 -11.62 7.62
CA ALA A 19 18.23 -11.76 7.74
C ALA A 19 17.91 -13.19 8.20
N ASP A 20 17.99 -13.40 9.50
CA ASP A 20 17.65 -14.65 10.17
C ASP A 20 16.12 -14.72 10.50
N GLU A 21 15.71 -15.76 11.20
CA GLU A 21 14.31 -15.92 11.57
C GLU A 21 13.81 -14.81 12.49
N ALA A 22 14.65 -14.33 13.42
CA ALA A 22 14.30 -13.23 14.31
C ALA A 22 14.01 -11.94 13.53
N PHE A 23 14.78 -11.65 12.50
CA PHE A 23 14.51 -10.54 11.59
C PHE A 23 13.13 -10.64 10.92
N TYR A 24 12.74 -11.82 10.45
CA TYR A 24 11.43 -12.00 9.81
C TYR A 24 10.28 -11.92 10.81
N GLU A 25 10.46 -12.37 12.06
CA GLU A 25 9.49 -12.19 13.14
C GLU A 25 9.28 -10.71 13.49
N GLU A 26 10.36 -9.93 13.59
CA GLU A 26 10.28 -8.47 13.80
C GLU A 26 9.59 -7.75 12.62
N LEU A 27 9.86 -8.19 11.40
CA LEU A 27 9.21 -7.65 10.21
C LEU A 27 7.71 -7.96 10.20
N GLU A 28 7.32 -9.18 10.58
CA GLU A 28 5.91 -9.58 10.73
C GLU A 28 5.19 -8.68 11.74
N GLU A 29 5.78 -8.52 12.93
CA GLU A 29 5.22 -7.68 13.98
C GLU A 29 5.05 -6.23 13.50
N ALA A 30 6.06 -5.67 12.83
CA ALA A 30 6.02 -4.32 12.28
C ALA A 30 4.91 -4.15 11.23
N MET A 31 4.69 -5.14 10.39
CA MET A 31 3.62 -5.12 9.39
C MET A 31 2.23 -5.19 10.04
N ILE A 32 2.04 -6.05 11.03
CA ILE A 32 0.78 -6.17 11.79
C ILE A 32 0.47 -4.87 12.53
N LEU A 33 1.45 -4.27 13.20
CA LEU A 33 1.32 -2.96 13.85
C LEU A 33 0.99 -1.83 12.89
N SER A 34 1.16 -2.05 11.59
CA SER A 34 0.84 -1.11 10.51
C SER A 34 -0.49 -1.40 9.84
N ASP A 35 -1.36 -2.13 10.49
CA ASP A 35 -2.68 -2.52 10.00
C ASP A 35 -2.65 -3.42 8.74
N VAL A 36 -1.52 -4.07 8.44
CA VAL A 36 -1.49 -5.12 7.42
C VAL A 36 -2.19 -6.35 7.95
N SER A 37 -3.13 -6.91 7.19
CA SER A 37 -3.84 -8.13 7.63
C SER A 37 -2.86 -9.29 7.80
N TYR A 38 -3.08 -10.14 8.81
CA TYR A 38 -2.23 -11.29 9.09
C TYR A 38 -2.01 -12.17 7.86
N SER A 39 -3.07 -12.46 7.11
CA SER A 39 -2.98 -13.27 5.90
C SER A 39 -2.13 -12.63 4.79
N SER A 40 -2.18 -11.31 4.66
CA SER A 40 -1.34 -10.57 3.71
C SER A 40 0.11 -10.54 4.18
N CYS A 41 0.32 -10.35 5.49
CA CYS A 41 1.64 -10.36 6.11
C CYS A 41 2.37 -11.67 5.85
N MET A 42 1.74 -12.81 6.16
CA MET A 42 2.32 -14.14 5.92
C MET A 42 2.68 -14.37 4.45
N ARG A 43 1.77 -14.01 3.53
CA ARG A 43 2.04 -14.14 2.09
C ARG A 43 3.24 -13.31 1.62
N ILE A 44 3.37 -12.08 2.14
CA ILE A 44 4.49 -11.19 1.79
C ILE A 44 5.79 -11.77 2.33
N ILE A 45 5.82 -12.20 3.59
CA ILE A 45 7.01 -12.77 4.22
C ILE A 45 7.47 -14.03 3.51
N ASP A 46 6.55 -14.96 3.22
CA ASP A 46 6.86 -16.19 2.51
C ASP A 46 7.43 -15.92 1.11
N ALA A 47 6.83 -14.99 0.38
CA ALA A 47 7.32 -14.61 -0.95
C ALA A 47 8.72 -13.97 -0.88
N VAL A 48 8.95 -13.10 0.09
CA VAL A 48 10.24 -12.43 0.29
C VAL A 48 11.31 -13.43 0.71
N LYS A 49 11.02 -14.35 1.65
CA LYS A 49 11.92 -15.44 2.04
C LYS A 49 12.29 -16.32 0.84
N HIS A 50 11.30 -16.70 0.06
CA HIS A 50 11.50 -17.54 -1.13
C HIS A 50 12.42 -16.84 -2.14
N GLU A 51 12.14 -15.59 -2.46
CA GLU A 51 12.92 -14.80 -3.41
C GLU A 51 14.35 -14.53 -2.91
N ALA A 52 14.52 -14.22 -1.62
CA ALA A 52 15.84 -14.05 -1.00
C ALA A 52 16.67 -15.33 -1.12
N ASN A 53 16.06 -16.48 -0.83
CA ASN A 53 16.74 -17.78 -0.97
C ASN A 53 17.11 -18.09 -2.44
N GLN A 54 16.24 -17.82 -3.40
CA GLN A 54 16.52 -18.03 -4.82
C GLN A 54 17.68 -17.17 -5.31
N ARG A 55 17.75 -15.92 -4.84
CA ARG A 55 18.83 -14.99 -5.21
C ARG A 55 20.12 -15.20 -4.42
N GLY A 56 20.13 -16.07 -3.41
CA GLY A 56 21.26 -16.26 -2.51
C GLY A 56 21.57 -15.02 -1.66
N VAL A 57 20.54 -14.22 -1.36
CA VAL A 57 20.65 -12.98 -0.59
C VAL A 57 20.28 -13.25 0.86
N ASN A 58 21.14 -12.81 1.77
CA ASN A 58 20.97 -13.01 3.21
C ASN A 58 21.18 -11.75 4.06
N LEU A 59 21.47 -10.60 3.47
CA LEU A 59 21.62 -9.35 4.22
C LEU A 59 20.28 -8.61 4.30
N THR A 60 19.94 -8.09 5.48
CA THR A 60 18.69 -7.35 5.75
C THR A 60 18.46 -6.23 4.75
N ARG A 61 19.51 -5.49 4.37
CA ARG A 61 19.44 -4.42 3.37
C ARG A 61 18.97 -4.90 1.99
N ASP A 62 19.39 -6.09 1.58
CA ASP A 62 19.05 -6.62 0.26
C ASP A 62 17.65 -7.27 0.29
N VAL A 63 17.28 -7.88 1.42
CA VAL A 63 15.91 -8.34 1.69
C VAL A 63 14.92 -7.16 1.68
N GLN A 64 15.31 -5.99 2.19
CA GLN A 64 14.49 -4.76 2.11
C GLN A 64 14.15 -4.39 0.66
N LYS A 65 15.09 -4.51 -0.27
CA LYS A 65 14.82 -4.23 -1.69
C LYS A 65 13.80 -5.21 -2.26
N ILE A 66 13.98 -6.51 -1.97
CA ILE A 66 13.04 -7.56 -2.39
C ILE A 66 11.63 -7.26 -1.85
N LEU A 67 11.51 -6.95 -0.56
CA LEU A 67 10.24 -6.58 0.07
C LEU A 67 9.60 -5.37 -0.62
N LYS A 68 10.38 -4.32 -0.85
CA LYS A 68 9.90 -3.11 -1.52
C LYS A 68 9.40 -3.39 -2.93
N ASP A 69 10.18 -4.13 -3.72
CA ASP A 69 9.82 -4.46 -5.09
C ASP A 69 8.56 -5.33 -5.14
N TYR A 70 8.44 -6.30 -4.24
CA TYR A 70 7.26 -7.15 -4.11
C TYR A 70 6.00 -6.36 -3.74
N ILE A 71 6.10 -5.44 -2.76
CA ILE A 71 4.97 -4.58 -2.37
C ILE A 71 4.58 -3.64 -3.53
N LEU A 72 5.56 -3.07 -4.23
CA LEU A 72 5.28 -2.24 -5.40
C LEU A 72 4.53 -3.03 -6.48
N ASP A 73 4.96 -4.26 -6.76
CA ASP A 73 4.30 -5.13 -7.73
C ASP A 73 2.85 -5.45 -7.33
N LEU A 74 2.62 -5.74 -6.04
CA LEU A 74 1.27 -5.94 -5.52
C LEU A 74 0.36 -4.70 -5.62
N MET A 75 0.96 -3.50 -5.60
CA MET A 75 0.23 -2.24 -5.70
C MET A 75 0.10 -1.73 -7.15
N MET A 76 0.80 -2.35 -8.10
CA MET A 76 0.68 -2.00 -9.50
C MET A 76 -0.71 -2.38 -10.00
N VAL A 77 -1.46 -1.37 -10.42
CA VAL A 77 -2.73 -1.54 -11.13
C VAL A 77 -2.45 -1.32 -12.59
N GLU A 78 -2.83 -2.25 -13.44
CA GLU A 78 -2.68 -2.09 -14.90
C GLU A 78 -3.35 -0.80 -15.37
N GLU A 79 -2.63 0.01 -16.14
CA GLU A 79 -3.18 1.19 -16.80
C GLU A 79 -4.35 0.76 -17.72
N GLY A 80 -5.52 1.31 -17.46
CA GLY A 80 -6.73 0.98 -18.24
C GLY A 80 -7.90 0.48 -17.42
N TYR A 81 -7.70 0.15 -16.15
CA TYR A 81 -8.77 -0.31 -15.25
C TYR A 81 -9.72 0.80 -14.78
N TYR A 82 -9.48 2.06 -15.14
CA TYR A 82 -10.38 3.17 -14.78
C TYR A 82 -11.50 3.32 -15.81
N ALA A 83 -12.38 2.32 -15.91
CA ALA A 83 -13.56 2.34 -16.79
C ALA A 83 -14.46 3.57 -16.57
N PHE A 84 -14.42 4.17 -15.36
CA PHE A 84 -15.17 5.39 -15.06
C PHE A 84 -14.74 6.62 -15.90
N GLU A 85 -13.57 6.59 -16.50
CA GLU A 85 -13.13 7.64 -17.44
C GLU A 85 -13.72 7.45 -18.85
N GLN A 86 -14.12 6.25 -19.21
CA GLN A 86 -14.58 5.90 -20.54
C GLN A 86 -16.10 5.79 -20.63
N GLU A 87 -16.75 5.27 -19.60
CA GLU A 87 -18.16 4.93 -19.59
C GLU A 87 -18.94 5.72 -18.53
N LYS A 88 -20.30 5.65 -18.62
CA LYS A 88 -21.18 6.15 -17.57
C LYS A 88 -21.01 5.28 -16.33
N SER A 89 -20.50 5.85 -15.25
CA SER A 89 -20.13 5.12 -14.05
C SER A 89 -20.69 5.78 -12.79
N ILE A 90 -20.87 4.96 -11.76
CA ILE A 90 -21.15 5.41 -10.40
C ILE A 90 -19.91 5.14 -9.56
N ILE A 91 -19.34 6.19 -8.95
CA ILE A 91 -18.15 6.10 -8.11
C ILE A 91 -18.58 6.34 -6.66
N SER A 92 -18.41 5.33 -5.82
CA SER A 92 -18.62 5.45 -4.37
C SER A 92 -17.28 5.68 -3.67
N VAL A 93 -17.20 6.75 -2.87
CA VAL A 93 -16.01 7.09 -2.09
C VAL A 93 -16.30 6.85 -0.61
N ILE A 94 -15.61 5.88 -0.03
CA ILE A 94 -15.76 5.46 1.37
C ILE A 94 -14.52 5.76 2.18
N GLY A 95 -14.67 5.92 3.47
CA GLY A 95 -13.54 6.15 4.40
C GLY A 95 -14.04 6.76 5.72
N VAL A 96 -13.19 6.76 6.74
CA VAL A 96 -13.49 7.36 8.05
C VAL A 96 -13.57 8.90 7.98
N ASN A 97 -14.08 9.53 9.03
CA ASN A 97 -14.20 10.99 9.07
C ASN A 97 -12.83 11.68 9.08
N GLY A 98 -12.72 12.83 8.41
CA GLY A 98 -11.50 13.63 8.40
C GLY A 98 -10.39 13.18 7.43
N VAL A 99 -10.51 12.03 6.75
CA VAL A 99 -9.45 11.52 5.83
C VAL A 99 -9.39 12.23 4.48
N GLY A 100 -10.26 13.20 4.22
CA GLY A 100 -10.25 13.97 2.99
C GLY A 100 -11.14 13.44 1.86
N LYS A 101 -12.17 12.62 2.17
CA LYS A 101 -13.15 12.11 1.18
C LYS A 101 -13.72 13.23 0.31
N THR A 102 -14.32 14.23 0.93
CA THR A 102 -14.95 15.37 0.25
C THR A 102 -13.98 16.13 -0.64
N THR A 103 -12.76 16.34 -0.15
CA THR A 103 -11.69 17.01 -0.92
C THR A 103 -11.31 16.18 -2.15
N SER A 104 -11.19 14.87 -2.00
CA SER A 104 -10.84 13.95 -3.09
C SER A 104 -11.95 13.87 -4.13
N ILE A 105 -13.22 13.82 -3.68
CA ILE A 105 -14.41 13.86 -4.56
C ILE A 105 -14.41 15.16 -5.39
N GLY A 106 -14.18 16.32 -4.74
CA GLY A 106 -14.12 17.60 -5.43
C GLY A 106 -13.04 17.67 -6.50
N LYS A 107 -11.83 17.16 -6.18
CA LYS A 107 -10.71 17.09 -7.14
C LYS A 107 -11.02 16.17 -8.32
N LEU A 108 -11.57 14.99 -8.04
CA LEU A 108 -11.95 14.01 -9.07
C LEU A 108 -13.04 14.57 -9.99
N ALA A 109 -14.08 15.16 -9.42
CA ALA A 109 -15.15 15.81 -10.17
C ALA A 109 -14.63 16.94 -11.07
N TYR A 110 -13.75 17.78 -10.54
CA TYR A 110 -13.09 18.84 -11.32
C TYR A 110 -12.28 18.27 -12.49
N HIS A 111 -11.50 17.20 -12.24
CA HIS A 111 -10.70 16.54 -13.27
C HIS A 111 -11.57 15.96 -14.39
N LEU A 112 -12.62 15.23 -14.03
CA LEU A 112 -13.55 14.65 -15.02
C LEU A 112 -14.30 15.73 -15.80
N LYS A 113 -14.72 16.82 -15.14
CA LYS A 113 -15.35 17.95 -15.81
C LYS A 113 -14.41 18.63 -16.80
N LYS A 114 -13.12 18.76 -16.45
CA LYS A 114 -12.10 19.30 -17.35
C LYS A 114 -11.87 18.43 -18.58
N LYS A 115 -12.12 17.12 -18.47
CA LYS A 115 -12.14 16.15 -19.59
C LYS A 115 -13.48 16.15 -20.38
N GLY A 116 -14.37 17.11 -20.12
CA GLY A 116 -15.65 17.23 -20.82
C GLY A 116 -16.76 16.29 -20.34
N LYS A 117 -16.55 15.58 -19.21
CA LYS A 117 -17.55 14.65 -18.66
C LYS A 117 -18.65 15.41 -17.90
N LYS A 118 -19.87 14.92 -17.98
CA LYS A 118 -20.98 15.38 -17.11
C LYS A 118 -20.88 14.67 -15.78
N VAL A 119 -20.70 15.43 -14.69
CA VAL A 119 -20.52 14.90 -13.34
C VAL A 119 -21.69 15.34 -12.46
N ILE A 120 -22.27 14.40 -11.74
CA ILE A 120 -23.26 14.64 -10.69
C ILE A 120 -22.62 14.22 -9.37
N LEU A 121 -22.71 15.07 -8.36
CA LEU A 121 -22.29 14.76 -6.99
C LEU A 121 -23.51 14.50 -6.13
N ALA A 122 -23.52 13.37 -5.43
CA ALA A 122 -24.49 13.06 -4.39
C ALA A 122 -23.78 13.05 -3.04
N ALA A 123 -24.18 13.95 -2.15
CA ALA A 123 -23.71 13.97 -0.77
C ALA A 123 -24.69 13.16 0.07
N ALA A 124 -24.29 11.97 0.50
CA ALA A 124 -25.03 11.12 1.42
C ALA A 124 -24.40 11.12 2.82
N ASP A 125 -23.58 12.14 3.12
CA ASP A 125 -22.95 12.33 4.43
C ASP A 125 -23.96 13.04 5.34
N THR A 126 -24.36 12.36 6.39
CA THR A 126 -25.37 12.86 7.36
C THR A 126 -24.75 13.47 8.61
N PHE A 127 -23.45 13.68 8.64
CA PHE A 127 -22.71 14.25 9.77
C PHE A 127 -22.02 15.56 9.42
#